data_8413c922c99d774f9746a38525f85465
#
_entry.id   8413c922c99d774f9746a38525f85465
#
_cell.length_a   1.000
_cell.length_b   1.000
_cell.length_c   1.000
_cell.angle_alpha   90.00
_cell.angle_beta   90.00
_cell.angle_gamma   90.00
#
_symmetry.space_group_name_H-M   'P 1'
#
loop_
_entity.id
_entity.type
_entity.pdbx_description
1 polymer ?
#
loop_
_entity_poly.entity_id
_entity_poly.type
_entity_poly.pdbx_seq_one_letter_code
_entity_poly.pdbx_strand_id
1 'polypeptide(L)'
;MKIGIDVSQIVYGTGVSNYTRNLVEALLRINKDNEYVLFFSSLRRKFPISNFQFPNKSQIRDYKFPLALLDVIWNRLHVLPIEKLIGQVDVFHTSDWTEPPAQCPKITTIHDLTPLLFPKETHPKIVAVHKRKLKWVKRESRLIIAVSETTKKDIIKLLEIPEEKIRVIYEAVDEEFKVQNSKFKIIVLIIILMRIERENLLLQERRMERL
;
A
#
# COMPACT_ATOMS: atom_id res chain seq x y z
N MET A 1 14.77 -7.72 4.11
CA MET A 1 13.33 -8.02 4.22
C MET A 1 12.78 -8.29 2.83
N LYS A 2 11.73 -9.11 2.75
CA LYS A 2 10.96 -9.32 1.52
C LYS A 2 9.66 -8.54 1.57
N ILE A 3 9.50 -7.58 0.67
CA ILE A 3 8.42 -6.60 0.68
C ILE A 3 7.50 -6.85 -0.51
N GLY A 4 6.22 -7.15 -0.26
CA GLY A 4 5.20 -7.23 -1.28
C GLY A 4 4.54 -5.88 -1.51
N ILE A 5 4.29 -5.50 -2.76
CA ILE A 5 3.60 -4.24 -3.10
C ILE A 5 2.59 -4.51 -4.21
N ASP A 6 1.33 -4.10 -4.00
CA ASP A 6 0.34 -4.06 -5.07
C ASP A 6 0.53 -2.81 -5.93
N VAL A 7 0.97 -3.04 -7.15
CA VAL A 7 1.23 -1.99 -8.15
C VAL A 7 0.19 -1.96 -9.27
N SER A 8 -0.94 -2.63 -9.10
CA SER A 8 -1.96 -2.78 -10.16
C SER A 8 -2.50 -1.45 -10.67
N GLN A 9 -2.49 -0.42 -9.83
CA GLN A 9 -2.98 0.93 -10.17
C GLN A 9 -2.02 1.76 -11.04
N ILE A 10 -0.79 1.32 -11.23
CA ILE A 10 0.26 2.09 -11.93
C ILE A 10 -0.09 2.43 -13.40
N VAL A 11 -1.02 1.69 -13.98
CA VAL A 11 -1.39 1.80 -15.41
C VAL A 11 -2.61 2.68 -15.70
N TYR A 12 -3.26 3.25 -14.68
CA TYR A 12 -4.51 4.01 -14.90
C TYR A 12 -4.32 5.48 -15.27
N GLY A 13 -3.10 6.04 -15.14
CA GLY A 13 -2.79 7.41 -15.52
C GLY A 13 -3.39 8.46 -14.59
N THR A 14 -3.62 8.11 -13.33
CA THR A 14 -4.15 8.99 -12.27
C THR A 14 -3.03 9.50 -11.36
N GLY A 15 -3.34 10.44 -10.45
CA GLY A 15 -2.40 10.86 -9.40
C GLY A 15 -1.87 9.67 -8.59
N VAL A 16 -2.77 8.74 -8.20
CA VAL A 16 -2.40 7.51 -7.49
C VAL A 16 -1.47 6.61 -8.32
N SER A 17 -1.63 6.59 -9.66
CA SER A 17 -0.71 5.85 -10.55
C SER A 17 0.69 6.43 -10.53
N ASN A 18 0.81 7.77 -10.57
CA ASN A 18 2.09 8.47 -10.50
C ASN A 18 2.73 8.28 -9.13
N TYR A 19 1.95 8.42 -8.05
CA TYR A 19 2.43 8.12 -6.69
C TYR A 19 3.01 6.70 -6.60
N THR A 20 2.25 5.69 -7.06
CA THR A 20 2.68 4.29 -6.98
C THR A 20 3.95 4.05 -7.79
N ARG A 21 4.06 4.65 -8.98
CA ARG A 21 5.27 4.57 -9.80
C ARG A 21 6.47 5.16 -9.06
N ASN A 22 6.35 6.41 -8.62
CA ASN A 22 7.43 7.13 -7.96
C ASN A 22 7.84 6.45 -6.66
N LEU A 23 6.89 5.92 -5.89
CA LEU A 23 7.16 5.14 -4.69
C LEU A 23 8.01 3.90 -5.00
N VAL A 24 7.60 3.10 -5.98
CA VAL A 24 8.30 1.87 -6.35
C VAL A 24 9.70 2.18 -6.90
N GLU A 25 9.83 3.14 -7.82
CA GLU A 25 11.12 3.56 -8.37
C GLU A 25 12.07 4.04 -7.28
N ALA A 26 11.59 4.85 -6.35
CA ALA A 26 12.40 5.35 -5.25
C ALA A 26 12.81 4.22 -4.30
N LEU A 27 11.91 3.28 -3.96
CA LEU A 27 12.22 2.13 -3.13
C LEU A 27 13.29 1.24 -3.77
N LEU A 28 13.14 0.93 -5.05
CA LEU A 28 14.10 0.10 -5.81
C LEU A 28 15.48 0.77 -5.93
N ARG A 29 15.53 2.11 -6.04
CA ARG A 29 16.78 2.88 -6.15
C ARG A 29 17.53 3.00 -4.83
N ILE A 30 16.81 3.28 -3.74
CA ILE A 30 17.40 3.63 -2.44
C ILE A 30 17.80 2.40 -1.64
N ASN A 31 16.98 1.37 -1.66
CA ASN A 31 17.16 0.22 -0.76
C ASN A 31 17.46 -1.05 -1.54
N LYS A 32 18.75 -1.36 -1.64
CA LYS A 32 19.27 -2.54 -2.34
C LYS A 32 19.32 -3.80 -1.46
N ASP A 33 19.11 -3.67 -0.16
CA ASP A 33 19.19 -4.78 0.80
C ASP A 33 17.89 -5.57 0.90
N ASN A 34 16.77 -4.98 0.48
CA ASN A 34 15.47 -5.62 0.48
C ASN A 34 15.19 -6.34 -0.85
N GLU A 35 14.40 -7.39 -0.75
CA GLU A 35 13.78 -8.07 -1.89
C GLU A 35 12.37 -7.51 -2.09
N TYR A 36 11.99 -7.21 -3.33
CA TYR A 36 10.67 -6.69 -3.66
C TYR A 36 9.89 -7.67 -4.52
N VAL A 37 8.63 -7.91 -4.15
CA VAL A 37 7.69 -8.69 -4.95
C VAL A 37 6.53 -7.78 -5.33
N LEU A 38 6.49 -7.39 -6.60
CA LEU A 38 5.46 -6.52 -7.13
C LEU A 38 4.29 -7.37 -7.65
N PHE A 39 3.14 -7.25 -7.00
CA PHE A 39 1.90 -7.81 -7.50
C PHE A 39 1.29 -6.84 -8.50
N PHE A 40 1.07 -7.30 -9.72
CA PHE A 40 0.38 -6.54 -10.74
C PHE A 40 -0.78 -7.36 -11.29
N SER A 41 -1.94 -6.75 -11.42
CA SER A 41 -3.09 -7.40 -12.04
C SER A 41 -3.88 -6.43 -12.91
N SER A 42 -4.03 -6.80 -14.17
CA SER A 42 -4.84 -6.06 -15.13
C SER A 42 -5.29 -6.96 -16.27
N LEU A 43 -6.59 -6.94 -16.60
CA LEU A 43 -7.10 -7.75 -17.69
C LEU A 43 -6.56 -7.33 -19.08
N ARG A 44 -6.39 -6.02 -19.29
CA ARG A 44 -6.10 -5.44 -20.62
C ARG A 44 -4.74 -4.79 -20.74
N ARG A 45 -4.10 -4.41 -19.63
CA ARG A 45 -2.83 -3.69 -19.64
C ARG A 45 -1.70 -4.60 -19.19
N LYS A 46 -0.51 -4.35 -19.72
CA LYS A 46 0.72 -5.02 -19.29
C LYS A 46 1.46 -4.12 -18.31
N PHE A 47 2.19 -4.72 -17.38
CA PHE A 47 3.09 -3.98 -16.51
C PHE A 47 4.17 -3.28 -17.35
N PRO A 48 4.45 -1.98 -17.11
CA PRO A 48 5.43 -1.20 -17.89
C PRO A 48 6.86 -1.50 -17.44
N ILE A 49 7.35 -2.72 -17.69
CA ILE A 49 8.69 -3.22 -17.25
C ILE A 49 9.82 -2.28 -17.67
N SER A 50 9.75 -1.74 -18.92
CA SER A 50 10.80 -0.89 -19.48
C SER A 50 11.07 0.40 -18.69
N ASN A 51 10.13 0.81 -17.84
CA ASN A 51 10.22 2.05 -17.07
C ASN A 51 10.90 1.86 -15.71
N PHE A 52 11.30 0.63 -15.36
CA PHE A 52 11.87 0.32 -14.06
C PHE A 52 13.24 -0.35 -14.17
N GLN A 53 14.18 0.10 -13.35
CA GLN A 53 15.43 -0.61 -13.12
C GLN A 53 15.27 -1.52 -11.90
N PHE A 54 15.09 -2.80 -12.14
CA PHE A 54 14.95 -3.79 -11.08
C PHE A 54 16.32 -4.24 -10.58
N PRO A 55 16.61 -4.16 -9.28
CA PRO A 55 17.72 -4.89 -8.69
C PRO A 55 17.50 -6.39 -8.82
N ASN A 56 18.58 -7.17 -8.90
CA ASN A 56 18.57 -8.62 -9.16
C ASN A 56 17.64 -9.47 -8.26
N LYS A 57 17.18 -8.91 -7.13
CA LYS A 57 16.31 -9.59 -6.15
C LYS A 57 14.83 -9.23 -6.27
N SER A 58 14.43 -8.45 -7.26
CA SER A 58 13.03 -8.02 -7.40
C SER A 58 12.27 -8.92 -8.36
N GLN A 59 11.02 -9.24 -8.05
CA GLN A 59 10.17 -10.12 -8.84
C GLN A 59 8.85 -9.41 -9.14
N ILE A 60 8.32 -9.65 -10.37
CA ILE A 60 6.99 -9.22 -10.75
C ILE A 60 6.10 -10.45 -10.85
N ARG A 61 4.92 -10.37 -10.24
CA ARG A 61 3.84 -11.34 -10.34
C ARG A 61 2.70 -10.70 -11.13
N ASP A 62 2.66 -10.97 -12.44
CA ASP A 62 1.69 -10.41 -13.38
C ASP A 62 0.51 -11.37 -13.57
N TYR A 63 -0.70 -10.89 -13.23
CA TYR A 63 -1.94 -11.63 -13.35
C TYR A 63 -2.94 -10.93 -14.28
N LYS A 64 -3.85 -11.69 -14.88
CA LYS A 64 -4.90 -11.19 -15.78
C LYS A 64 -6.27 -11.11 -15.07
N PHE A 65 -6.28 -10.75 -13.80
CA PHE A 65 -7.53 -10.58 -13.07
C PHE A 65 -8.08 -9.16 -13.27
N PRO A 66 -9.34 -9.00 -13.65
CA PRO A 66 -9.97 -7.68 -13.66
C PRO A 66 -10.18 -7.18 -12.22
N LEU A 67 -10.10 -5.87 -12.03
CA LEU A 67 -10.31 -5.23 -10.72
C LEU A 67 -11.64 -5.63 -10.06
N ALA A 68 -12.70 -5.80 -10.87
CA ALA A 68 -14.01 -6.24 -10.36
C ALA A 68 -13.96 -7.64 -9.73
N LEU A 69 -13.13 -8.56 -10.26
CA LEU A 69 -12.94 -9.88 -9.68
C LEU A 69 -12.18 -9.78 -8.35
N LEU A 70 -11.13 -8.96 -8.30
CA LEU A 70 -10.38 -8.73 -7.07
C LEU A 70 -11.23 -8.05 -5.99
N ASP A 71 -12.13 -7.11 -6.37
CA ASP A 71 -13.12 -6.55 -5.41
C ASP A 71 -14.01 -7.64 -4.82
N VAL A 72 -14.47 -8.61 -5.63
CA VAL A 72 -15.29 -9.71 -5.13
C VAL A 72 -14.48 -10.62 -4.21
N ILE A 73 -13.31 -11.06 -4.64
CA ILE A 73 -12.47 -12.02 -3.89
C ILE A 73 -11.97 -11.40 -2.57
N TRP A 74 -11.45 -10.17 -2.63
CA TRP A 74 -10.75 -9.55 -1.51
C TRP A 74 -11.61 -8.63 -0.66
N ASN A 75 -12.39 -7.74 -1.29
CA ASN A 75 -13.16 -6.75 -0.52
C ASN A 75 -14.52 -7.29 -0.04
N ARG A 76 -15.17 -8.21 -0.79
CA ARG A 76 -16.48 -8.78 -0.42
C ARG A 76 -16.35 -10.08 0.35
N LEU A 77 -15.72 -11.09 -0.25
CA LEU A 77 -15.60 -12.43 0.33
C LEU A 77 -14.44 -12.52 1.31
N HIS A 78 -13.42 -11.72 1.12
CA HIS A 78 -12.18 -11.68 1.90
C HIS A 78 -11.50 -13.04 1.99
N VAL A 79 -11.33 -13.67 0.85
CA VAL A 79 -10.69 -14.98 0.69
C VAL A 79 -9.47 -14.86 -0.21
N LEU A 80 -8.65 -15.90 -0.28
CA LEU A 80 -7.42 -15.99 -1.06
C LEU A 80 -6.35 -14.99 -0.58
N PRO A 81 -5.59 -15.36 0.48
CA PRO A 81 -4.47 -14.56 0.96
C PRO A 81 -3.48 -14.22 -0.13
N ILE A 82 -2.93 -13.00 -0.09
CA ILE A 82 -2.01 -12.48 -1.12
C ILE A 82 -0.79 -13.37 -1.30
N GLU A 83 -0.31 -14.03 -0.24
CA GLU A 83 0.83 -14.94 -0.27
C GLU A 83 0.62 -16.16 -1.20
N LYS A 84 -0.63 -16.53 -1.47
CA LYS A 84 -0.94 -17.57 -2.46
C LYS A 84 -0.59 -17.16 -3.90
N LEU A 85 -0.52 -15.86 -4.15
CA LEU A 85 -0.20 -15.29 -5.45
C LEU A 85 1.27 -14.85 -5.56
N ILE A 86 1.81 -14.27 -4.49
CA ILE A 86 3.17 -13.68 -4.54
C ILE A 86 4.23 -14.46 -3.76
N GLY A 87 3.82 -15.51 -3.02
CA GLY A 87 4.68 -16.19 -2.06
C GLY A 87 4.81 -15.43 -0.74
N GLN A 88 5.54 -15.99 0.20
CA GLN A 88 5.74 -15.39 1.53
C GLN A 88 6.51 -14.06 1.42
N VAL A 89 6.03 -13.07 2.16
CA VAL A 89 6.64 -11.74 2.30
C VAL A 89 6.60 -11.32 3.77
N ASP A 90 7.52 -10.44 4.17
CA ASP A 90 7.60 -9.95 5.54
C ASP A 90 6.55 -8.85 5.83
N VAL A 91 6.12 -8.15 4.78
CA VAL A 91 5.12 -7.09 4.83
C VAL A 91 4.50 -6.92 3.45
N PHE A 92 3.23 -6.53 3.41
CA PHE A 92 2.52 -6.25 2.17
C PHE A 92 1.93 -4.84 2.16
N HIS A 93 2.28 -4.04 1.14
CA HIS A 93 1.69 -2.73 0.89
C HIS A 93 0.54 -2.86 -0.10
N THR A 94 -0.68 -2.55 0.35
CA THR A 94 -1.90 -2.74 -0.43
C THR A 94 -2.14 -1.60 -1.40
N SER A 95 -2.98 -1.83 -2.43
CA SER A 95 -3.37 -0.82 -3.41
C SER A 95 -4.47 0.11 -2.87
N ASP A 96 -4.82 1.13 -3.66
CA ASP A 96 -5.93 2.04 -3.35
C ASP A 96 -7.32 1.40 -3.51
N TRP A 97 -7.45 0.31 -4.27
CA TRP A 97 -8.74 -0.28 -4.64
C TRP A 97 -9.08 -1.59 -3.93
N THR A 98 -8.09 -2.34 -3.51
CA THR A 98 -8.29 -3.69 -2.96
C THR A 98 -7.50 -3.90 -1.68
N GLU A 99 -8.08 -4.70 -0.79
CA GLU A 99 -7.47 -5.08 0.48
C GLU A 99 -7.53 -6.60 0.63
N PRO A 100 -6.51 -7.34 0.13
CA PRO A 100 -6.47 -8.79 0.28
C PRO A 100 -6.28 -9.20 1.74
N PRO A 101 -6.81 -10.36 2.17
CA PRO A 101 -6.33 -11.00 3.39
C PRO A 101 -4.84 -11.32 3.24
N ALA A 102 -4.09 -11.26 4.34
CA ALA A 102 -2.67 -11.59 4.37
C ALA A 102 -2.30 -12.22 5.71
N GLN A 103 -1.27 -13.07 5.69
CA GLN A 103 -0.66 -13.64 6.89
C GLN A 103 0.42 -12.71 7.46
N CYS A 104 1.04 -11.91 6.59
CA CYS A 104 2.01 -10.90 6.98
C CYS A 104 1.32 -9.57 7.40
N PRO A 105 2.01 -8.70 8.15
CA PRO A 105 1.57 -7.34 8.40
C PRO A 105 1.27 -6.58 7.12
N LYS A 106 0.15 -5.82 7.10
CA LYS A 106 -0.26 -4.99 5.98
C LYS A 106 -0.06 -3.52 6.27
N ILE A 107 0.34 -2.79 5.22
CA ILE A 107 0.41 -1.34 5.19
C ILE A 107 -0.48 -0.83 4.07
N THR A 108 -1.23 0.23 4.33
CA THR A 108 -2.13 0.84 3.36
C THR A 108 -1.87 2.34 3.28
N THR A 109 -1.76 2.88 2.07
CA THR A 109 -1.80 4.33 1.87
C THR A 109 -3.24 4.76 1.58
N ILE A 110 -3.71 5.78 2.28
CA ILE A 110 -4.99 6.44 2.03
C ILE A 110 -4.70 7.84 1.49
N HIS A 111 -5.04 8.06 0.22
CA HIS A 111 -4.85 9.34 -0.48
C HIS A 111 -5.90 10.36 -0.05
N ASP A 112 -7.16 9.96 -0.06
CA ASP A 112 -8.29 10.75 0.43
C ASP A 112 -9.46 9.86 0.86
N LEU A 113 -10.46 10.47 1.45
CA LEU A 113 -11.73 9.84 1.80
C LEU A 113 -12.92 10.49 1.08
N THR A 114 -12.69 11.11 -0.07
CA THR A 114 -13.70 11.77 -0.90
C THR A 114 -14.95 10.91 -1.13
N PRO A 115 -14.83 9.60 -1.43
CA PRO A 115 -16.00 8.75 -1.61
C PRO A 115 -16.87 8.60 -0.35
N LEU A 116 -16.30 8.82 0.84
CA LEU A 116 -17.04 8.78 2.11
C LEU A 116 -17.54 10.17 2.52
N LEU A 117 -16.76 11.21 2.26
CA LEU A 117 -17.10 12.61 2.56
C LEU A 117 -18.19 13.14 1.65
N PHE A 118 -18.10 12.84 0.35
CA PHE A 118 -19.00 13.33 -0.69
C PHE A 118 -19.65 12.18 -1.49
N PRO A 119 -20.41 11.30 -0.82
CA PRO A 119 -20.95 10.10 -1.48
C PRO A 119 -22.00 10.40 -2.56
N LYS A 120 -22.64 11.58 -2.51
CA LYS A 120 -23.62 12.01 -3.51
C LYS A 120 -22.96 12.52 -4.81
N GLU A 121 -21.75 13.05 -4.69
CA GLU A 121 -20.95 13.59 -5.82
C GLU A 121 -20.03 12.52 -6.41
N THR A 122 -19.87 11.40 -5.72
CA THR A 122 -19.02 10.29 -6.16
C THR A 122 -19.86 9.17 -6.77
N HIS A 123 -19.35 8.57 -7.85
CA HIS A 123 -20.07 7.48 -8.51
C HIS A 123 -20.37 6.32 -7.51
N PRO A 124 -21.62 5.81 -7.42
CA PRO A 124 -22.03 4.85 -6.38
C PRO A 124 -21.18 3.56 -6.30
N LYS A 125 -20.67 3.07 -7.45
CA LYS A 125 -19.78 1.90 -7.48
C LYS A 125 -18.45 2.20 -6.78
N ILE A 126 -17.88 3.40 -6.94
CA ILE A 126 -16.65 3.83 -6.29
C ILE A 126 -16.86 3.88 -4.77
N VAL A 127 -17.93 4.55 -4.33
CA VAL A 127 -18.31 4.62 -2.91
C VAL A 127 -18.43 3.22 -2.32
N ALA A 128 -19.09 2.30 -3.01
CA ALA A 128 -19.29 0.94 -2.54
C ALA A 128 -17.97 0.14 -2.43
N VAL A 129 -17.06 0.28 -3.40
CA VAL A 129 -15.75 -0.38 -3.37
C VAL A 129 -14.92 0.16 -2.21
N HIS A 130 -14.81 1.49 -2.07
CA HIS A 130 -14.03 2.11 -0.98
C HIS A 130 -14.58 1.73 0.40
N LYS A 131 -15.90 1.74 0.61
CA LYS A 131 -16.50 1.30 1.87
C LYS A 131 -16.12 -0.14 2.23
N ARG A 132 -16.12 -1.05 1.24
CA ARG A 132 -15.74 -2.45 1.47
C ARG A 132 -14.26 -2.59 1.80
N LYS A 133 -13.39 -1.94 1.01
CA LYS A 133 -11.93 -1.94 1.24
C LYS A 133 -11.61 -1.39 2.63
N LEU A 134 -12.11 -0.20 2.96
CA LEU A 134 -11.78 0.50 4.21
C LEU A 134 -12.26 -0.24 5.46
N LYS A 135 -13.31 -1.08 5.35
CA LYS A 135 -13.70 -2.01 6.42
C LYS A 135 -12.57 -2.96 6.79
N TRP A 136 -11.85 -3.50 5.80
CA TRP A 136 -10.73 -4.41 6.02
C TRP A 136 -9.47 -3.67 6.43
N VAL A 137 -9.20 -2.49 5.86
CA VAL A 137 -8.13 -1.59 6.30
C VAL A 137 -8.23 -1.32 7.80
N LYS A 138 -9.42 -0.91 8.29
CA LYS A 138 -9.65 -0.66 9.73
C LYS A 138 -9.31 -1.88 10.59
N ARG A 139 -9.63 -3.08 10.12
CA ARG A 139 -9.48 -4.34 10.89
C ARG A 139 -8.07 -4.89 10.90
N GLU A 140 -7.40 -4.84 9.75
CA GLU A 140 -6.22 -5.66 9.50
C GLU A 140 -4.95 -4.86 9.22
N SER A 141 -5.05 -3.60 8.77
CA SER A 141 -3.84 -2.82 8.51
C SER A 141 -3.10 -2.54 9.81
N ARG A 142 -1.83 -2.91 9.82
CA ARG A 142 -0.92 -2.65 10.94
C ARG A 142 -0.53 -1.19 11.00
N LEU A 143 -0.33 -0.59 9.83
CA LEU A 143 0.02 0.81 9.66
C LEU A 143 -0.77 1.41 8.50
N ILE A 144 -1.20 2.65 8.68
CA ILE A 144 -1.87 3.44 7.64
C ILE A 144 -1.04 4.69 7.37
N ILE A 145 -0.75 4.89 6.10
CA ILE A 145 -0.09 6.10 5.62
C ILE A 145 -1.17 7.06 5.16
N ALA A 146 -1.24 8.23 5.78
CA ALA A 146 -2.05 9.35 5.33
C ALA A 146 -1.17 10.34 4.57
N VAL A 147 -1.60 10.79 3.40
CA VAL A 147 -0.81 11.68 2.56
C VAL A 147 -0.82 13.14 3.03
N SER A 148 -1.65 13.46 4.03
CA SER A 148 -1.73 14.79 4.65
C SER A 148 -2.30 14.72 6.07
N GLU A 149 -2.11 15.80 6.84
CA GLU A 149 -2.75 15.95 8.16
C GLU A 149 -4.28 15.98 8.05
N THR A 150 -4.83 16.55 6.97
CA THR A 150 -6.27 16.53 6.71
C THR A 150 -6.76 15.11 6.51
N THR A 151 -6.10 14.33 5.66
CA THR A 151 -6.42 12.91 5.44
C THR A 151 -6.35 12.12 6.76
N LYS A 152 -5.32 12.36 7.59
CA LYS A 152 -5.21 11.74 8.92
C LYS A 152 -6.42 12.05 9.80
N LYS A 153 -6.83 13.32 9.87
CA LYS A 153 -8.02 13.73 10.65
C LYS A 153 -9.29 13.05 10.15
N ASP A 154 -9.46 12.94 8.84
CA ASP A 154 -10.61 12.27 8.24
C ASP A 154 -10.61 10.76 8.52
N ILE A 155 -9.44 10.10 8.47
CA ILE A 155 -9.29 8.69 8.85
C ILE A 155 -9.74 8.47 10.30
N ILE A 156 -9.25 9.27 11.24
CA ILE A 156 -9.63 9.18 12.65
C ILE A 156 -11.14 9.38 12.80
N LYS A 157 -11.68 10.44 12.20
CA LYS A 157 -13.08 10.84 12.35
C LYS A 157 -14.06 9.87 11.71
N LEU A 158 -13.78 9.40 10.48
CA LEU A 158 -14.73 8.62 9.68
C LEU A 158 -14.56 7.11 9.86
N LEU A 159 -13.33 6.67 10.09
CA LEU A 159 -13.02 5.25 10.22
C LEU A 159 -12.79 4.83 11.68
N GLU A 160 -12.69 5.79 12.61
CA GLU A 160 -12.42 5.53 14.03
C GLU A 160 -11.15 4.65 14.20
N ILE A 161 -10.13 4.92 13.42
CA ILE A 161 -8.85 4.23 13.49
C ILE A 161 -7.99 4.98 14.52
N PRO A 162 -7.35 4.27 15.46
CA PRO A 162 -6.49 4.88 16.47
C PRO A 162 -5.32 5.64 15.82
N GLU A 163 -5.00 6.81 16.38
CA GLU A 163 -3.98 7.71 15.83
C GLU A 163 -2.60 7.06 15.76
N GLU A 164 -2.28 6.21 16.72
CA GLU A 164 -1.00 5.48 16.76
C GLU A 164 -0.77 4.54 15.57
N LYS A 165 -1.84 4.12 14.88
CA LYS A 165 -1.76 3.36 13.64
C LYS A 165 -1.56 4.21 12.39
N ILE A 166 -1.58 5.56 12.51
CA ILE A 166 -1.54 6.44 11.35
C ILE A 166 -0.23 7.22 11.34
N ARG A 167 0.42 7.26 10.17
CA ARG A 167 1.59 8.11 9.92
C ARG A 167 1.30 9.04 8.75
N VAL A 168 1.60 10.31 8.92
CA VAL A 168 1.50 11.27 7.83
C VAL A 168 2.80 11.26 7.05
N ILE A 169 2.68 10.94 5.76
CA ILE A 169 3.80 10.95 4.82
C ILE A 169 3.32 11.67 3.57
N TYR A 170 3.79 12.90 3.40
CA TYR A 170 3.39 13.74 2.28
C TYR A 170 3.85 13.15 0.94
N GLU A 171 3.00 13.24 -0.06
CA GLU A 171 3.37 12.88 -1.42
C GLU A 171 4.44 13.84 -1.95
N ALA A 172 5.45 13.28 -2.60
CA ALA A 172 6.48 14.06 -3.24
C ALA A 172 6.17 14.20 -4.74
N VAL A 173 6.48 15.35 -5.30
CA VAL A 173 6.51 15.57 -6.75
C VAL A 173 7.80 14.99 -7.33
N ASP A 174 7.79 14.71 -8.63
CA ASP A 174 8.94 14.15 -9.35
C ASP A 174 10.18 15.04 -9.24
N GLU A 175 11.39 14.45 -9.35
CA GLU A 175 12.67 15.20 -9.23
C GLU A 175 12.84 16.30 -10.27
N GLU A 176 12.15 16.23 -11.40
CA GLU A 176 12.13 17.31 -12.41
C GLU A 176 11.49 18.61 -11.89
N PHE A 177 10.63 18.54 -10.87
CA PHE A 177 10.11 19.68 -10.13
C PHE A 177 10.94 19.91 -8.86
N LYS A 178 12.20 20.34 -9.03
CA LYS A 178 13.10 20.67 -7.91
C LYS A 178 12.57 21.83 -7.09
N VAL A 179 11.84 21.52 -6.04
CA VAL A 179 11.77 22.40 -4.87
C VAL A 179 12.85 21.91 -3.90
N GLN A 180 13.83 22.76 -3.67
CA GLN A 180 14.95 22.49 -2.79
C GLN A 180 14.47 22.07 -1.38
N ASN A 181 15.10 21.03 -0.85
CA ASN A 181 15.11 20.58 0.54
C ASN A 181 13.85 19.88 1.09
N SER A 182 13.92 18.55 1.22
CA SER A 182 13.44 17.74 2.36
C SER A 182 12.85 16.35 2.04
N LYS A 183 12.74 15.93 0.79
CA LYS A 183 11.79 14.86 0.40
C LYS A 183 12.35 13.43 0.36
N PHE A 184 13.65 13.24 0.32
CA PHE A 184 14.29 11.90 0.36
C PHE A 184 14.15 11.18 1.71
N LYS A 185 13.93 11.93 2.80
CA LYS A 185 13.78 11.35 4.15
C LYS A 185 12.51 10.53 4.32
N ILE A 186 11.49 10.75 3.51
CA ILE A 186 10.14 10.20 3.72
C ILE A 186 10.07 8.72 3.34
N ILE A 187 10.63 8.34 2.20
CA ILE A 187 10.63 6.93 1.75
C ILE A 187 11.55 6.07 2.62
N VAL A 188 12.69 6.61 2.99
CA VAL A 188 13.60 5.99 3.96
C VAL A 188 12.90 5.84 5.32
N LEU A 189 12.08 6.81 5.72
CA LEU A 189 11.31 6.74 6.97
C LEU A 189 10.27 5.60 6.95
N ILE A 190 9.58 5.36 5.83
CA ILE A 190 8.66 4.19 5.70
C ILE A 190 9.42 2.90 5.96
N ILE A 191 10.58 2.71 5.34
CA ILE A 191 11.40 1.51 5.48
C ILE A 191 11.94 1.38 6.91
N ILE A 192 12.38 2.49 7.52
CA ILE A 192 12.86 2.53 8.91
C ILE A 192 11.73 2.21 9.89
N LEU A 193 10.54 2.79 9.70
CA LEU A 193 9.38 2.51 10.55
C LEU A 193 8.94 1.04 10.45
N MET A 194 8.94 0.47 9.25
CA MET A 194 8.68 -0.95 9.03
C MET A 194 9.70 -1.84 9.76
N ARG A 195 10.97 -1.44 9.78
CA ARG A 195 12.05 -2.17 10.47
C ARG A 195 11.94 -2.07 11.99
N ILE A 196 11.68 -0.87 12.52
CA ILE A 196 11.50 -0.63 13.95
C ILE A 196 10.28 -1.39 14.48
N GLU A 197 9.16 -1.40 13.77
CA GLU A 197 7.97 -2.16 14.18
C GLU A 197 8.20 -3.67 14.15
N ARG A 198 8.98 -4.18 13.20
CA ARG A 198 9.38 -5.59 13.18
C ARG A 198 10.26 -5.96 14.38
N GLU A 199 11.24 -5.14 14.71
CA GLU A 199 12.11 -5.36 15.88
C GLU A 199 11.28 -5.33 17.17
N ASN A 200 10.33 -4.40 17.30
CA ASN A 200 9.43 -4.31 18.45
C ASN A 200 8.48 -5.52 18.55
N LEU A 201 7.97 -6.03 17.42
CA LEU A 201 7.15 -7.26 17.38
C LEU A 201 7.96 -8.48 17.83
N LEU A 202 9.16 -8.65 17.30
CA LEU A 202 10.07 -9.75 17.68
C LEU A 202 10.46 -9.67 19.17
N LEU A 203 10.59 -8.47 19.74
CA LEU A 203 10.86 -8.28 21.16
C LEU A 203 9.62 -8.61 22.02
N GLN A 204 8.41 -8.31 21.55
CA GLN A 204 7.17 -8.68 22.22
C GLN A 204 6.93 -10.19 22.18
N GLU A 205 7.13 -10.84 21.03
CA GLU A 205 7.04 -12.31 20.90
C GLU A 205 8.03 -13.01 21.83
N ARG A 206 9.29 -12.60 21.85
CA ARG A 206 10.30 -13.14 22.79
C ARG A 206 10.01 -12.89 24.26
N ARG A 207 9.23 -11.84 24.61
CA ARG A 207 8.76 -11.62 25.98
C ARG A 207 7.61 -12.55 26.35
N MET A 208 6.71 -12.83 25.41
CA MET A 208 5.60 -13.78 25.62
C MET A 208 6.07 -15.24 25.70
N GLU A 209 7.12 -15.62 24.98
CA GLU A 209 7.73 -16.96 25.06
C GLU A 209 8.51 -17.20 26.37
N ARG A 210 8.77 -16.16 27.18
CA ARG A 210 9.49 -16.25 28.47
C ARG A 210 8.58 -16.17 29.69
N LEU A 211 7.27 -16.04 29.49
CA LEU A 211 6.24 -16.10 30.55
C LEU A 211 5.49 -17.41 30.51
#